data_53a47d49811e9e0406074e07e8c72636
#
_entry.id   53a47d49811e9e0406074e07e8c72636
#
_cell.length_a   1.000
_cell.length_b   1.000
_cell.length_c   1.000
_cell.angle_alpha   90.00
_cell.angle_beta   90.00
_cell.angle_gamma   90.00
#
_symmetry.space_group_name_H-M   'P 1'
#
loop_
_entity.id
_entity.type
_entity.pdbx_description
1 polymer ?
#
loop_
_entity_poly.entity_id
_entity_poly.type
_entity_poly.pdbx_seq_one_letter_code
_entity_poly.pdbx_strand_id
1 'polypeptide(L)'
;MVLLEWTVGRTRLRLDYSFFWILTFAAWAQNELLWQVLLFSVLHECGHLTVLCALGLQPRQLRLSFYGMALRYDRVPDRRRETAVLFGGPAVNLILWVLLRNPANGALFLLNMLPIFPLDGGRLAALWLPH
;
A
#
# COMPACT_ATOMS: atom_id res chain seq x y z
N MET A 1 9.23 -9.84 -13.09
CA MET A 1 10.63 -9.78 -13.51
C MET A 1 11.34 -8.65 -12.79
N VAL A 2 12.41 -8.95 -12.09
CA VAL A 2 13.08 -8.00 -11.19
C VAL A 2 14.19 -7.27 -11.94
N LEU A 3 14.18 -5.92 -11.91
CA LEU A 3 15.25 -5.10 -12.46
C LEU A 3 16.40 -4.94 -11.48
N LEU A 4 16.06 -4.56 -10.24
CA LEU A 4 17.03 -4.39 -9.16
C LEU A 4 16.48 -5.01 -7.89
N GLU A 5 17.37 -5.61 -7.12
CA GLU A 5 17.03 -6.13 -5.79
C GLU A 5 18.22 -5.87 -4.86
N TRP A 6 17.95 -5.30 -3.70
CA TRP A 6 18.97 -5.12 -2.67
C TRP A 6 18.32 -5.25 -1.29
N THR A 7 19.16 -5.43 -0.29
CA THR A 7 18.69 -5.66 1.09
C THR A 7 19.19 -4.56 2.01
N VAL A 8 18.28 -4.00 2.79
CA VAL A 8 18.60 -3.03 3.84
C VAL A 8 18.15 -3.64 5.16
N GLY A 9 19.11 -4.06 5.99
CA GLY A 9 18.78 -4.79 7.21
C GLY A 9 18.09 -6.10 6.90
N ARG A 10 16.85 -6.27 7.39
CA ARG A 10 16.04 -7.46 7.12
C ARG A 10 15.04 -7.25 5.97
N THR A 11 15.03 -6.08 5.38
CA THR A 11 14.05 -5.72 4.37
C THR A 11 14.64 -5.89 2.97
N ARG A 12 13.94 -6.61 2.12
CA ARG A 12 14.28 -6.72 0.70
C ARG A 12 13.61 -5.60 -0.07
N LEU A 13 14.39 -4.85 -0.84
CA LEU A 13 13.88 -3.83 -1.74
C LEU A 13 13.95 -4.37 -3.15
N ARG A 14 12.81 -4.42 -3.84
CA ARG A 14 12.72 -4.95 -5.21
C ARG A 14 12.11 -3.90 -6.12
N LEU A 15 12.73 -3.75 -7.28
CA LEU A 15 12.25 -2.87 -8.33
C LEU A 15 12.00 -3.71 -9.58
N ASP A 16 10.76 -3.76 -10.03
CA ASP A 16 10.35 -4.52 -11.21
C ASP A 16 10.43 -3.67 -12.47
N TYR A 17 10.68 -4.30 -13.61
CA TYR A 17 10.60 -3.63 -14.92
C TYR A 17 9.22 -3.04 -15.17
N SER A 18 8.17 -3.70 -14.70
CA SER A 18 6.80 -3.23 -14.89
C SER A 18 6.56 -1.84 -14.29
N PHE A 19 7.31 -1.47 -13.25
CA PHE A 19 7.21 -0.12 -12.66
C PHE A 19 7.63 0.94 -13.68
N PHE A 20 8.71 0.72 -14.42
CA PHE A 20 9.14 1.65 -15.47
C PHE A 20 8.14 1.71 -16.62
N TRP A 21 7.55 0.57 -16.97
CA TRP A 21 6.52 0.53 -18.01
C TRP A 21 5.32 1.38 -17.65
N ILE A 22 4.84 1.28 -16.40
CA ILE A 22 3.68 2.07 -15.98
C ILE A 22 4.03 3.57 -15.88
N LEU A 23 5.25 3.90 -15.43
CA LEU A 23 5.69 5.31 -15.41
C LEU A 23 5.77 5.88 -16.82
N THR A 24 6.33 5.12 -17.76
CA THR A 24 6.44 5.51 -19.16
C THR A 24 5.06 5.70 -19.77
N PHE A 25 4.13 4.76 -19.51
CA PHE A 25 2.77 4.84 -19.99
C PHE A 25 2.06 6.06 -19.44
N ALA A 26 2.21 6.34 -18.15
CA ALA A 26 1.60 7.51 -17.51
C ALA A 26 2.12 8.81 -18.11
N ALA A 27 3.42 8.88 -18.38
CA ALA A 27 4.05 10.05 -19.01
C ALA A 27 3.56 10.24 -20.44
N TRP A 28 3.48 9.14 -21.20
CA TRP A 28 3.04 9.18 -22.59
C TRP A 28 1.56 9.54 -22.72
N ALA A 29 0.72 8.98 -21.87
CA ALA A 29 -0.71 9.24 -21.89
C ALA A 29 -1.10 10.60 -21.35
N GLN A 30 -0.19 11.28 -20.64
CA GLN A 30 -0.43 12.58 -19.98
C GLN A 30 -1.70 12.59 -19.14
N ASN A 31 -1.90 11.47 -18.42
CA ASN A 31 -3.10 11.25 -17.62
C ASN A 31 -2.84 11.59 -16.17
N GLU A 32 -3.37 12.72 -15.70
CA GLU A 32 -3.19 13.16 -14.32
C GLU A 32 -3.80 12.17 -13.31
N LEU A 33 -4.93 11.57 -13.64
CA LEU A 33 -5.57 10.60 -12.75
C LEU A 33 -4.66 9.40 -12.50
N LEU A 34 -3.98 8.91 -13.53
CA LEU A 34 -3.07 7.78 -13.40
C LEU A 34 -1.90 8.13 -12.48
N TRP A 35 -1.30 9.32 -12.65
CA TRP A 35 -0.26 9.80 -11.75
C TRP A 35 -0.73 9.92 -10.31
N GLN A 36 -1.95 10.45 -10.11
CA GLN A 36 -2.53 10.59 -8.78
C GLN A 36 -2.74 9.23 -8.14
N VAL A 37 -3.30 8.27 -8.88
CA VAL A 37 -3.52 6.91 -8.36
C VAL A 37 -2.20 6.25 -7.98
N LEU A 38 -1.17 6.38 -8.81
CA LEU A 38 0.15 5.84 -8.50
C LEU A 38 0.75 6.47 -7.24
N LEU A 39 0.72 7.80 -7.16
CA LEU A 39 1.26 8.52 -6.02
C LEU A 39 0.52 8.16 -4.73
N PHE A 40 -0.81 8.20 -4.76
CA PHE A 40 -1.60 7.93 -3.56
C PHE A 40 -1.56 6.46 -3.15
N SER A 41 -1.36 5.55 -4.10
CA SER A 41 -1.13 4.14 -3.78
C SER A 41 0.20 3.95 -3.04
N VAL A 42 1.25 4.66 -3.46
CA VAL A 42 2.53 4.64 -2.75
C VAL A 42 2.39 5.21 -1.35
N LEU A 43 1.68 6.34 -1.21
CA LEU A 43 1.43 6.93 0.10
C LEU A 43 0.59 6.02 1.00
N HIS A 44 -0.37 5.31 0.43
CA HIS A 44 -1.16 4.29 1.13
C HIS A 44 -0.23 3.21 1.73
N GLU A 45 0.67 2.67 0.93
CA GLU A 45 1.62 1.67 1.43
C GLU A 45 2.59 2.26 2.45
N CYS A 46 2.98 3.52 2.28
CA CYS A 46 3.77 4.22 3.28
C CYS A 46 3.03 4.35 4.61
N GLY A 47 1.71 4.48 4.59
CA GLY A 47 0.89 4.48 5.80
C GLY A 47 1.00 3.17 6.56
N HIS A 48 0.89 2.04 5.86
CA HIS A 48 1.10 0.71 6.47
C HIS A 48 2.51 0.60 7.05
N LEU A 49 3.51 1.04 6.29
CA LEU A 49 4.91 0.99 6.71
C LEU A 49 5.17 1.84 7.95
N THR A 50 4.58 3.03 8.00
CA THR A 50 4.74 3.94 9.15
C THR A 50 4.20 3.31 10.42
N VAL A 51 3.00 2.74 10.39
CA VAL A 51 2.42 2.07 11.55
C VAL A 51 3.25 0.85 11.94
N LEU A 52 3.66 0.05 10.97
CA LEU A 52 4.47 -1.13 11.20
C LEU A 52 5.77 -0.77 11.93
N CYS A 53 6.48 0.24 11.45
CA CYS A 53 7.71 0.71 12.08
C CYS A 53 7.48 1.33 13.45
N ALA A 54 6.37 2.05 13.64
CA ALA A 54 6.01 2.63 14.93
C ALA A 54 5.77 1.56 15.99
N LEU A 55 5.33 0.37 15.59
CA LEU A 55 5.13 -0.78 16.47
C LEU A 55 6.43 -1.57 16.73
N GLY A 56 7.55 -1.10 16.19
CA GLY A 56 8.84 -1.77 16.33
C GLY A 56 9.03 -2.98 15.43
N LEU A 57 8.20 -3.12 14.42
CA LEU A 57 8.24 -4.20 13.45
C LEU A 57 8.94 -3.75 12.18
N GLN A 58 9.52 -4.68 11.42
CA GLN A 58 10.19 -4.38 10.17
C GLN A 58 9.47 -5.01 8.99
N PRO A 59 9.38 -4.31 7.86
CA PRO A 59 8.85 -4.93 6.66
C PRO A 59 9.80 -6.00 6.15
N ARG A 60 9.23 -7.04 5.55
CA ARG A 60 10.00 -8.12 4.97
C ARG A 60 10.45 -7.77 3.56
N GLN A 61 9.58 -7.12 2.80
CA GLN A 61 9.84 -6.78 1.41
C GLN A 61 9.05 -5.55 0.99
N LEU A 62 9.70 -4.65 0.26
CA LEU A 62 9.09 -3.55 -0.46
C LEU A 62 9.32 -3.78 -1.94
N ARG A 63 8.26 -3.78 -2.73
CA ARG A 63 8.33 -4.04 -4.16
C ARG A 63 7.63 -2.93 -4.94
N LEU A 64 8.33 -2.34 -5.89
CA LEU A 64 7.78 -1.38 -6.84
C LEU A 64 7.49 -2.09 -8.16
N SER A 65 6.26 -2.01 -8.62
CA SER A 65 5.81 -2.68 -9.84
C SER A 65 4.72 -1.85 -10.52
N PHE A 66 4.08 -2.40 -11.55
CA PHE A 66 3.08 -1.68 -12.34
C PHE A 66 1.87 -1.21 -11.50
N TYR A 67 1.59 -1.86 -10.39
CA TYR A 67 0.49 -1.47 -9.49
C TYR A 67 0.94 -0.53 -8.37
N GLY A 68 2.17 -0.01 -8.45
CA GLY A 68 2.74 0.88 -7.44
C GLY A 68 3.64 0.13 -6.48
N MET A 69 3.52 0.44 -5.19
CA MET A 69 4.35 -0.19 -4.16
C MET A 69 3.55 -1.27 -3.43
N ALA A 70 4.17 -2.41 -3.22
CA ALA A 70 3.61 -3.48 -2.41
C ALA A 70 4.51 -3.74 -1.21
N LEU A 71 3.89 -3.84 -0.03
CA LEU A 71 4.58 -4.08 1.23
C LEU A 71 4.26 -5.48 1.72
N ARG A 72 5.29 -6.25 2.06
CA ARG A 72 5.14 -7.54 2.71
C ARG A 72 5.78 -7.49 4.09
N TYR A 73 5.09 -8.05 5.06
CA TYR A 73 5.57 -8.14 6.43
C TYR A 73 5.14 -9.47 7.03
N ASP A 74 5.85 -9.90 8.06
CA ASP A 74 5.48 -11.10 8.78
C ASP A 74 4.20 -10.86 9.58
N ARG A 75 3.44 -11.95 9.80
CA ARG A 75 2.18 -11.86 10.52
C ARG A 75 2.40 -11.27 11.90
N VAL A 76 1.62 -10.26 12.23
CA VAL A 76 1.64 -9.62 13.55
C VAL A 76 0.88 -10.52 14.53
N PRO A 77 1.49 -10.92 15.65
CA PRO A 77 0.84 -11.86 16.59
C PRO A 77 -0.41 -11.32 17.26
N ASP A 78 -0.50 -10.00 17.42
CA ASP A 78 -1.60 -9.34 18.13
C ASP A 78 -2.61 -8.77 17.13
N ARG A 79 -3.88 -9.16 17.27
CA ARG A 79 -4.95 -8.64 16.40
C ARG A 79 -5.05 -7.14 16.41
N ARG A 80 -4.89 -6.51 17.57
CA ARG A 80 -4.99 -5.05 17.68
C ARG A 80 -3.89 -4.36 16.89
N ARG A 81 -2.67 -4.88 17.00
CA ARG A 81 -1.53 -4.33 16.26
C ARG A 81 -1.69 -4.55 14.76
N GLU A 82 -2.13 -5.74 14.35
CA GLU A 82 -2.37 -6.02 12.94
C GLU A 82 -3.48 -5.15 12.37
N THR A 83 -4.53 -4.92 13.17
CA THR A 83 -5.61 -3.97 12.78
C THR A 83 -5.05 -2.58 12.56
N ALA A 84 -4.18 -2.10 13.45
CA ALA A 84 -3.56 -0.79 13.31
C ALA A 84 -2.73 -0.70 12.03
N VAL A 85 -1.94 -1.73 11.72
CA VAL A 85 -1.14 -1.77 10.49
C VAL A 85 -2.06 -1.74 9.26
N LEU A 86 -3.12 -2.54 9.26
CA LEU A 86 -4.05 -2.59 8.13
C LEU A 86 -4.80 -1.28 7.92
N PHE A 87 -5.13 -0.55 8.98
CA PHE A 87 -5.76 0.76 8.85
C PHE A 87 -4.79 1.87 8.47
N GLY A 88 -3.48 1.65 8.63
CA GLY A 88 -2.46 2.66 8.32
C GLY A 88 -2.55 3.19 6.88
N GLY A 89 -2.76 2.30 5.92
CA GLY A 89 -2.92 2.67 4.52
C GLY A 89 -4.20 3.44 4.24
N PRO A 90 -5.36 2.86 4.54
CA PRO A 90 -6.64 3.56 4.35
C PRO A 90 -6.71 4.89 5.09
N ALA A 91 -6.10 5.00 6.28
CA ALA A 91 -6.08 6.24 7.04
C ALA A 91 -5.40 7.37 6.27
N VAL A 92 -4.30 7.08 5.56
CA VAL A 92 -3.62 8.07 4.73
C VAL A 92 -4.55 8.56 3.62
N ASN A 93 -5.23 7.65 2.93
CA ASN A 93 -6.16 8.02 1.86
C ASN A 93 -7.33 8.83 2.42
N LEU A 94 -7.85 8.47 3.59
CA LEU A 94 -8.94 9.20 4.23
C LEU A 94 -8.51 10.62 4.60
N ILE A 95 -7.34 10.77 5.21
CA ILE A 95 -6.80 12.08 5.59
C ILE A 95 -6.60 12.95 4.35
N LEU A 96 -5.99 12.40 3.30
CA LEU A 96 -5.76 13.14 2.06
C LEU A 96 -7.07 13.49 1.36
N TRP A 97 -8.07 12.61 1.42
CA TRP A 97 -9.39 12.90 0.86
C TRP A 97 -10.02 14.10 1.55
N VAL A 98 -9.98 14.13 2.88
CA VAL A 98 -10.58 15.22 3.68
C VAL A 98 -9.81 16.52 3.49
N LEU A 99 -8.47 16.47 3.55
CA LEU A 99 -7.63 17.67 3.50
C LEU A 99 -7.53 18.26 2.10
N LEU A 100 -7.34 17.42 1.10
CA LEU A 100 -7.14 17.85 -0.29
C LEU A 100 -8.44 17.84 -1.09
N ARG A 101 -9.49 17.25 -0.54
CA ARG A 101 -10.78 17.03 -1.23
C ARG A 101 -10.57 16.33 -2.57
N ASN A 102 -9.62 15.41 -2.61
CA ASN A 102 -9.25 14.70 -3.83
C ASN A 102 -10.05 13.41 -3.94
N PRO A 103 -10.92 13.26 -4.96
CA PRO A 103 -11.77 12.08 -5.10
C PRO A 103 -10.99 10.78 -5.35
N ALA A 104 -9.78 10.85 -5.89
CA ALA A 104 -8.95 9.65 -6.08
C ALA A 104 -8.63 9.00 -4.74
N ASN A 105 -8.34 9.78 -3.70
CA ASN A 105 -8.09 9.26 -2.36
C ASN A 105 -9.34 8.64 -1.75
N GLY A 106 -10.50 9.26 -1.96
CA GLY A 106 -11.77 8.71 -1.51
C GLY A 106 -12.06 7.36 -2.17
N ALA A 107 -11.83 7.27 -3.48
CA ALA A 107 -12.01 6.04 -4.23
C ALA A 107 -11.06 4.94 -3.74
N LEU A 108 -9.79 5.27 -3.50
CA LEU A 108 -8.81 4.32 -2.97
C LEU A 108 -9.19 3.85 -1.57
N PHE A 109 -9.64 4.77 -0.71
CA PHE A 109 -10.09 4.42 0.63
C PHE A 109 -11.25 3.43 0.57
N LEU A 110 -12.30 3.75 -0.19
CA LEU A 110 -13.47 2.89 -0.30
C LEU A 110 -13.14 1.55 -0.93
N LEU A 111 -12.33 1.55 -1.97
CA LEU A 111 -11.93 0.32 -2.65
C LEU A 111 -11.16 -0.62 -1.70
N ASN A 112 -10.20 -0.07 -0.95
CA ASN A 112 -9.39 -0.88 -0.04
C ASN A 112 -10.15 -1.35 1.19
N MET A 113 -11.26 -0.69 1.54
CA MET A 113 -12.09 -1.10 2.67
C MET A 113 -13.16 -2.13 2.29
N LEU A 114 -13.26 -2.51 1.02
CA LEU A 114 -14.17 -3.58 0.63
C LEU A 114 -13.76 -4.90 1.30
N PRO A 115 -14.72 -5.68 1.82
CA PRO A 115 -14.41 -6.94 2.51
C PRO A 115 -14.08 -8.07 1.53
N ILE A 116 -13.13 -7.83 0.63
CA ILE A 116 -12.70 -8.76 -0.41
C ILE A 116 -11.20 -8.95 -0.30
N PHE A 117 -10.75 -10.20 -0.13
CA PHE A 117 -9.34 -10.52 -0.14
C PHE A 117 -8.77 -10.36 -1.57
N PRO A 118 -7.58 -9.77 -1.79
CA PRO A 118 -6.54 -9.41 -0.81
C PRO A 118 -6.56 -7.95 -0.34
N LEU A 119 -7.66 -7.24 -0.49
CA LEU A 119 -7.76 -5.85 -0.07
C LEU A 119 -7.70 -5.74 1.47
N ASP A 120 -7.37 -4.55 1.97
CA ASP A 120 -7.23 -4.33 3.41
C ASP A 120 -8.52 -4.63 4.18
N GLY A 121 -9.67 -4.25 3.62
CA GLY A 121 -10.96 -4.57 4.21
C GLY A 121 -11.21 -6.06 4.30
N GLY A 122 -10.78 -6.82 3.29
CA GLY A 122 -10.86 -8.27 3.30
C GLY A 122 -9.97 -8.89 4.36
N ARG A 123 -8.76 -8.38 4.53
CA ARG A 123 -7.83 -8.82 5.57
C ARG A 123 -8.37 -8.51 6.97
N LEU A 124 -8.97 -7.33 7.15
CA LEU A 124 -9.60 -6.95 8.40
C LEU A 124 -10.78 -7.86 8.72
N ALA A 125 -11.62 -8.15 7.72
CA ALA A 125 -12.74 -9.07 7.89
C ALA A 125 -12.25 -10.45 8.29
N ALA A 126 -11.21 -10.97 7.63
CA ALA A 126 -10.63 -12.26 7.95
C ALA A 126 -10.04 -12.30 9.36
N LEU A 127 -9.53 -11.19 9.85
CA LEU A 127 -8.91 -11.09 11.17
C LEU A 127 -9.95 -11.13 12.30
N TRP A 128 -11.10 -10.47 12.11
CA TRP A 128 -12.09 -10.28 13.17
C TRP A 128 -13.33 -11.16 13.04
N LEU A 129 -13.62 -11.71 11.88
CA LEU A 129 -14.78 -12.58 11.70
C LEU A 129 -14.40 -14.03 12.00
N PRO A 130 -15.30 -14.80 12.62
CA PRO A 130 -15.07 -16.22 12.84
C PRO A 130 -15.02 -16.98 11.51
N HIS A 131 -14.15 -17.97 11.46
CA HIS A 131 -13.99 -18.84 10.29
C HIS A 131 -14.78 -20.12 10.45
#